data_926131e7ac9b41f7915be53c631c939c
#
_entry.id   926131e7ac9b41f7915be53c631c939c
#
_cell.length_a   1.000
_cell.length_b   1.000
_cell.length_c   1.000
_cell.angle_alpha   90.00
_cell.angle_beta   90.00
_cell.angle_gamma   90.00
#
_symmetry.space_group_name_H-M   'P 1'
#
loop_
_entity.id
_entity.type
_entity.pdbx_description
1 polymer ?
#
loop_
_entity_poly.entity_id
_entity_poly.type
_entity_poly.pdbx_seq_one_letter_code
_entity_poly.pdbx_strand_id
1 'polypeptide(L)'
;MRTQKKGRIAFAVCGSFCTLEAALAAAQQLTEQGWELLPIMSFAAKQDTRFGTGQFWQERLEALTGHAVLDTLQAVEPLGPKKLVSALVIAPCTGATLARLAAGISDTPVTLAAKSLLRVGCPVVVGVSTNDGLGASGENMARLYQRKHYYFVPYGQDDPTNKPNSLKADFARLPAALDAALAGRQLQPVLLQNNV
;
A
#
# COMPACT_ATOMS: atom_id res chain seq x y z
N MET A 1 7.89 -9.36 26.63
CA MET A 1 7.49 -7.94 26.80
C MET A 1 6.20 -7.73 26.02
N ARG A 2 5.12 -7.20 26.63
CA ARG A 2 3.89 -6.87 25.86
C ARG A 2 4.22 -5.63 25.00
N THR A 3 4.19 -5.78 23.70
CA THR A 3 4.36 -4.67 22.74
C THR A 3 3.23 -3.66 22.99
N GLN A 4 3.58 -2.39 23.22
CA GLN A 4 2.60 -1.32 23.42
C GLN A 4 1.75 -1.18 22.17
N LYS A 5 0.40 -1.19 22.30
CA LYS A 5 -0.51 -1.01 21.15
C LYS A 5 -0.33 0.39 20.57
N LYS A 6 0.07 0.49 19.30
CA LYS A 6 0.27 1.76 18.57
C LYS A 6 -1.04 2.32 18.00
N GLY A 7 -2.04 1.48 17.77
CA GLY A 7 -3.30 1.85 17.13
C GLY A 7 -3.64 0.94 15.95
N ARG A 8 -4.57 1.39 15.11
CA ARG A 8 -5.08 0.61 13.96
C ARG A 8 -4.83 1.35 12.66
N ILE A 9 -4.41 0.61 11.63
CA ILE A 9 -4.24 1.11 10.26
C ILE A 9 -4.93 0.17 9.26
N ALA A 10 -5.32 0.69 8.10
CA ALA A 10 -5.74 -0.14 6.98
C ALA A 10 -4.51 -0.57 6.16
N PHE A 11 -4.44 -1.85 5.80
CA PHE A 11 -3.38 -2.41 4.97
C PHE A 11 -3.97 -3.02 3.71
N ALA A 12 -3.73 -2.37 2.58
CA ALA A 12 -4.32 -2.72 1.29
C ALA A 12 -3.30 -3.38 0.36
N VAL A 13 -3.69 -4.48 -0.28
CA VAL A 13 -2.88 -5.16 -1.30
C VAL A 13 -3.52 -5.06 -2.68
N CYS A 14 -2.67 -4.83 -3.69
CA CYS A 14 -3.06 -4.81 -5.10
C CYS A 14 -2.39 -5.96 -5.87
N GLY A 15 -2.80 -6.17 -7.11
CA GLY A 15 -2.40 -7.31 -7.95
C GLY A 15 -0.97 -7.26 -8.49
N SER A 16 0.02 -6.85 -7.69
CA SER A 16 1.45 -7.02 -8.00
C SER A 16 1.98 -8.27 -7.31
N PHE A 17 1.63 -9.42 -7.85
CA PHE A 17 1.79 -10.73 -7.19
C PHE A 17 3.24 -11.10 -6.89
N CYS A 18 4.20 -10.69 -7.73
CA CYS A 18 5.63 -10.97 -7.51
C CYS A 18 6.21 -10.27 -6.27
N THR A 19 5.51 -9.27 -5.72
CA THR A 19 5.96 -8.50 -4.55
C THR A 19 5.06 -8.69 -3.32
N LEU A 20 4.00 -9.51 -3.40
CA LEU A 20 3.10 -9.78 -2.28
C LEU A 20 3.80 -10.35 -1.06
N GLU A 21 4.73 -11.32 -1.25
CA GLU A 21 5.50 -11.89 -0.15
C GLU A 21 6.28 -10.83 0.63
N ALA A 22 6.97 -9.93 -0.08
CA ALA A 22 7.73 -8.86 0.56
C ALA A 22 6.81 -7.85 1.27
N ALA A 23 5.64 -7.57 0.70
CA ALA A 23 4.64 -6.70 1.33
C ALA A 23 4.03 -7.34 2.59
N LEU A 24 3.75 -8.66 2.57
CA LEU A 24 3.27 -9.38 3.75
C LEU A 24 4.32 -9.46 4.85
N ALA A 25 5.60 -9.64 4.50
CA ALA A 25 6.70 -9.57 5.48
C ALA A 25 6.76 -8.19 6.17
N ALA A 26 6.55 -7.11 5.41
CA ALA A 26 6.46 -5.76 6.00
C ALA A 26 5.19 -5.57 6.85
N ALA A 27 4.06 -6.16 6.46
CA ALA A 27 2.85 -6.18 7.27
C ALA A 27 3.07 -6.90 8.61
N GLN A 28 3.78 -8.03 8.59
CA GLN A 28 4.16 -8.75 9.80
C GLN A 28 5.02 -7.88 10.74
N GLN A 29 6.01 -7.18 10.20
CA GLN A 29 6.81 -6.23 11.01
C GLN A 29 5.95 -5.16 11.67
N LEU A 30 4.93 -4.65 10.97
CA LEU A 30 3.99 -3.68 11.56
C LEU A 30 3.19 -4.29 12.73
N THR A 31 2.71 -5.53 12.59
CA THR A 31 2.00 -6.21 13.69
C THR A 31 2.92 -6.46 14.89
N GLU A 32 4.17 -6.86 14.64
CA GLU A 32 5.20 -7.04 15.68
C GLU A 32 5.53 -5.73 16.40
N GLN A 33 5.43 -4.59 15.72
CA GLN A 33 5.57 -3.26 16.30
C GLN A 33 4.33 -2.77 17.09
N GLY A 34 3.25 -3.55 17.14
CA GLY A 34 2.04 -3.25 17.90
C GLY A 34 0.93 -2.57 17.10
N TRP A 35 1.02 -2.53 15.76
CA TRP A 35 -0.08 -2.07 14.91
C TRP A 35 -1.13 -3.17 14.73
N GLU A 36 -2.40 -2.81 14.84
CA GLU A 36 -3.53 -3.63 14.41
C GLU A 36 -3.82 -3.31 12.95
N LEU A 37 -3.82 -4.33 12.07
CA LEU A 37 -4.02 -4.15 10.64
C LEU A 37 -5.43 -4.57 10.22
N LEU A 38 -6.18 -3.69 9.54
CA LEU A 38 -7.40 -4.03 8.83
C LEU A 38 -7.05 -4.32 7.36
N PRO A 39 -7.13 -5.58 6.91
CA PRO A 39 -6.70 -5.96 5.56
C PRO A 39 -7.73 -5.56 4.51
N ILE A 40 -7.25 -5.02 3.39
CA ILE A 40 -8.06 -4.68 2.21
C ILE A 40 -7.45 -5.37 0.99
N MET A 41 -8.28 -5.97 0.13
CA MET A 41 -7.83 -6.50 -1.16
C MET A 41 -8.50 -5.78 -2.32
N SER A 42 -7.69 -5.44 -3.34
CA SER A 42 -8.24 -5.00 -4.62
C SER A 42 -8.89 -6.17 -5.37
N PHE A 43 -9.80 -5.89 -6.31
CA PHE A 43 -10.40 -6.94 -7.14
C PHE A 43 -9.35 -7.74 -7.93
N ALA A 44 -8.27 -7.07 -8.38
CA ALA A 44 -7.18 -7.73 -9.09
C ALA A 44 -6.36 -8.67 -8.18
N ALA A 45 -6.20 -8.34 -6.90
CA ALA A 45 -5.45 -9.18 -5.96
C ALA A 45 -6.18 -10.49 -5.62
N LYS A 46 -7.49 -10.56 -5.89
CA LYS A 46 -8.31 -11.77 -5.69
C LYS A 46 -8.29 -12.73 -6.88
N GLN A 47 -7.58 -12.40 -7.96
CA GLN A 47 -7.49 -13.28 -9.13
C GLN A 47 -6.44 -14.36 -8.93
N ASP A 48 -6.72 -15.53 -9.49
CA ASP A 48 -5.76 -16.64 -9.52
C ASP A 48 -4.64 -16.35 -10.51
N THR A 49 -3.42 -16.64 -10.08
CA THR A 49 -2.21 -16.43 -10.89
C THR A 49 -1.20 -17.54 -10.65
N ARG A 50 -0.11 -17.52 -11.42
CA ARG A 50 1.03 -18.45 -11.19
C ARG A 50 1.71 -18.26 -9.82
N PHE A 51 1.43 -17.19 -9.10
CA PHE A 51 2.00 -16.92 -7.76
C PHE A 51 1.09 -17.35 -6.62
N GLY A 52 -0.06 -17.94 -6.93
CA GLY A 52 -1.06 -18.42 -5.98
C GLY A 52 -2.47 -17.99 -6.37
N THR A 53 -3.45 -18.60 -5.70
CA THR A 53 -4.87 -18.23 -5.87
C THR A 53 -5.20 -16.98 -5.07
N GLY A 54 -6.24 -16.26 -5.48
CA GLY A 54 -6.75 -15.13 -4.71
C GLY A 54 -7.16 -15.55 -3.28
N GLN A 55 -7.73 -16.75 -3.13
CA GLN A 55 -8.08 -17.33 -1.84
C GLN A 55 -6.84 -17.56 -0.96
N PHE A 56 -5.76 -18.12 -1.49
CA PHE A 56 -4.49 -18.32 -0.77
C PHE A 56 -3.96 -17.01 -0.17
N TRP A 57 -3.97 -15.93 -0.94
CA TRP A 57 -3.50 -14.63 -0.48
C TRP A 57 -4.45 -14.01 0.55
N GLN A 58 -5.76 -14.19 0.38
CA GLN A 58 -6.75 -13.75 1.34
C GLN A 58 -6.56 -14.45 2.70
N GLU A 59 -6.48 -15.78 2.72
CA GLU A 59 -6.28 -16.57 3.94
C GLU A 59 -5.00 -16.17 4.68
N ARG A 60 -3.92 -15.91 3.95
CA ARG A 60 -2.66 -15.44 4.55
C ARG A 60 -2.78 -14.06 5.18
N LEU A 61 -3.48 -13.13 4.53
CA LEU A 61 -3.75 -11.81 5.09
C LEU A 61 -4.61 -11.90 6.35
N GLU A 62 -5.66 -12.71 6.33
CA GLU A 62 -6.55 -12.92 7.46
C GLU A 62 -5.83 -13.58 8.63
N ALA A 63 -5.01 -14.60 8.37
CA ALA A 63 -4.18 -15.26 9.38
C ALA A 63 -3.17 -14.30 10.03
N LEU A 64 -2.54 -13.42 9.21
CA LEU A 64 -1.56 -12.45 9.69
C LEU A 64 -2.20 -11.35 10.54
N THR A 65 -3.38 -10.87 10.14
CA THR A 65 -4.02 -9.69 10.75
C THR A 65 -5.02 -10.04 11.83
N GLY A 66 -5.55 -11.26 11.84
CA GLY A 66 -6.66 -11.68 12.70
C GLY A 66 -8.01 -11.07 12.33
N HIS A 67 -8.13 -10.46 11.15
CA HIS A 67 -9.34 -9.81 10.66
C HIS A 67 -9.72 -10.32 9.27
N ALA A 68 -11.03 -10.38 9.01
CA ALA A 68 -11.53 -10.66 7.66
C ALA A 68 -11.14 -9.54 6.69
N VAL A 69 -10.83 -9.93 5.45
CA VAL A 69 -10.48 -9.00 4.37
C VAL A 69 -11.68 -8.11 4.00
N LEU A 70 -11.46 -6.80 3.92
CA LEU A 70 -12.39 -5.83 3.39
C LEU A 70 -12.20 -5.74 1.86
N ASP A 71 -13.12 -6.32 1.10
CA ASP A 71 -13.01 -6.45 -0.36
C ASP A 71 -14.19 -5.86 -1.14
N THR A 72 -15.09 -5.16 -0.44
CA THR A 72 -16.23 -4.46 -1.03
C THR A 72 -16.18 -2.96 -0.78
N LEU A 73 -16.87 -2.19 -1.61
CA LEU A 73 -16.97 -0.74 -1.44
C LEU A 73 -17.67 -0.39 -0.12
N GLN A 74 -18.70 -1.13 0.24
CA GLN A 74 -19.48 -0.93 1.47
C GLN A 74 -18.66 -1.18 2.72
N ALA A 75 -17.74 -2.17 2.69
CA ALA A 75 -16.91 -2.50 3.84
C ALA A 75 -15.86 -1.42 4.15
N VAL A 76 -15.34 -0.74 3.13
CA VAL A 76 -14.26 0.25 3.29
C VAL A 76 -14.75 1.69 3.43
N GLU A 77 -15.96 2.00 2.97
CA GLU A 77 -16.53 3.36 3.03
C GLU A 77 -16.50 3.94 4.47
N PRO A 78 -16.85 3.19 5.53
CA PRO A 78 -16.91 3.71 6.90
C PRO A 78 -15.54 4.04 7.52
N LEU A 79 -14.41 3.60 6.94
CA LEU A 79 -13.08 3.72 7.56
C LEU A 79 -12.73 5.16 7.94
N GLY A 80 -13.01 6.13 7.07
CA GLY A 80 -12.76 7.55 7.31
C GLY A 80 -13.80 8.18 8.23
N PRO A 81 -15.09 8.21 7.87
CA PRO A 81 -16.14 8.89 8.66
C PRO A 81 -16.22 8.40 10.11
N LYS A 82 -16.01 7.11 10.34
CA LYS A 82 -16.01 6.52 11.70
C LYS A 82 -14.63 6.55 12.37
N LYS A 83 -13.59 7.09 11.71
CA LYS A 83 -12.21 7.17 12.22
C LYS A 83 -11.70 5.81 12.72
N LEU A 84 -11.95 4.75 11.95
CA LEU A 84 -11.64 3.38 12.36
C LEU A 84 -10.14 3.06 12.32
N VAL A 85 -9.37 3.84 11.53
CA VAL A 85 -7.93 3.69 11.35
C VAL A 85 -7.27 5.06 11.26
N SER A 86 -5.97 5.12 11.56
CA SER A 86 -5.16 6.35 11.56
C SER A 86 -4.40 6.59 10.26
N ALA A 87 -4.26 5.56 9.42
CA ALA A 87 -3.58 5.63 8.12
C ALA A 87 -4.06 4.52 7.19
N LEU A 88 -3.79 4.68 5.89
CA LEU A 88 -3.86 3.62 4.88
C LEU A 88 -2.46 3.32 4.35
N VAL A 89 -2.07 2.07 4.35
CA VAL A 89 -0.91 1.56 3.63
C VAL A 89 -1.41 0.81 2.39
N ILE A 90 -0.90 1.12 1.21
CA ILE A 90 -1.17 0.39 -0.04
C ILE A 90 0.15 -0.26 -0.47
N ALA A 91 0.32 -1.53 -0.16
CA ALA A 91 1.55 -2.29 -0.41
C ALA A 91 1.24 -3.76 -0.77
N PRO A 92 1.51 -4.18 -2.02
CA PRO A 92 2.04 -3.38 -3.14
C PRO A 92 0.96 -2.52 -3.81
N CYS A 93 1.35 -1.38 -4.40
CA CYS A 93 0.50 -0.51 -5.19
C CYS A 93 0.86 -0.63 -6.68
N THR A 94 -0.09 -1.08 -7.51
CA THR A 94 0.09 -1.25 -8.97
C THR A 94 -0.09 0.06 -9.74
N GLY A 95 0.43 0.12 -10.97
CA GLY A 95 0.22 1.23 -11.91
C GLY A 95 -1.26 1.57 -12.12
N ALA A 96 -2.13 0.55 -12.25
CA ALA A 96 -3.58 0.76 -12.37
C ALA A 96 -4.18 1.43 -11.12
N THR A 97 -3.71 1.09 -9.92
CA THR A 97 -4.14 1.74 -8.68
C THR A 97 -3.58 3.16 -8.59
N LEU A 98 -2.31 3.39 -8.95
CA LEU A 98 -1.72 4.73 -9.03
C LEU A 98 -2.52 5.65 -9.98
N ALA A 99 -2.91 5.15 -11.16
CA ALA A 99 -3.70 5.89 -12.14
C ALA A 99 -5.08 6.29 -11.57
N ARG A 100 -5.78 5.36 -10.92
CA ARG A 100 -7.08 5.65 -10.27
C ARG A 100 -6.94 6.68 -9.16
N LEU A 101 -5.96 6.52 -8.29
CA LEU A 101 -5.69 7.48 -7.21
C LEU A 101 -5.38 8.86 -7.78
N ALA A 102 -4.51 8.95 -8.81
CA ALA A 102 -4.14 10.20 -9.46
C ALA A 102 -5.31 10.87 -10.21
N ALA A 103 -6.23 10.08 -10.76
CA ALA A 103 -7.45 10.59 -11.41
C ALA A 103 -8.60 10.89 -10.41
N GLY A 104 -8.46 10.49 -9.13
CA GLY A 104 -9.52 10.62 -8.12
C GLY A 104 -10.66 9.61 -8.30
N ILE A 105 -10.43 8.52 -9.06
CA ILE A 105 -11.39 7.44 -9.29
C ILE A 105 -11.39 6.51 -8.07
N SER A 106 -12.58 6.24 -7.51
CA SER A 106 -12.76 5.47 -6.28
C SER A 106 -13.73 4.30 -6.48
N ASP A 107 -13.46 3.47 -7.49
CA ASP A 107 -14.27 2.35 -7.96
C ASP A 107 -13.80 0.97 -7.48
N THR A 108 -12.78 0.94 -6.63
CA THR A 108 -12.26 -0.29 -6.00
C THR A 108 -12.21 -0.13 -4.47
N PRO A 109 -12.19 -1.23 -3.70
CA PRO A 109 -12.06 -1.14 -2.24
C PRO A 109 -10.84 -0.32 -1.81
N VAL A 110 -9.69 -0.48 -2.48
CA VAL A 110 -8.45 0.25 -2.16
C VAL A 110 -8.59 1.76 -2.42
N THR A 111 -9.12 2.13 -3.58
CA THR A 111 -9.25 3.55 -3.97
C THR A 111 -10.35 4.26 -3.21
N LEU A 112 -11.43 3.55 -2.85
CA LEU A 112 -12.49 4.12 -2.00
C LEU A 112 -12.01 4.27 -0.56
N ALA A 113 -11.22 3.32 -0.02
CA ALA A 113 -10.59 3.46 1.28
C ALA A 113 -9.69 4.70 1.32
N ALA A 114 -8.86 4.91 0.28
CA ALA A 114 -8.02 6.11 0.17
C ALA A 114 -8.86 7.39 0.17
N LYS A 115 -9.92 7.48 -0.65
CA LYS A 115 -10.83 8.63 -0.68
C LYS A 115 -11.49 8.88 0.67
N SER A 116 -11.98 7.82 1.32
CA SER A 116 -12.64 7.88 2.62
C SER A 116 -11.72 8.46 3.70
N LEU A 117 -10.46 8.03 3.71
CA LEU A 117 -9.45 8.43 4.71
C LEU A 117 -8.87 9.82 4.42
N LEU A 118 -8.59 10.15 3.16
CA LEU A 118 -8.13 11.50 2.78
C LEU A 118 -9.13 12.59 3.15
N ARG A 119 -10.43 12.30 3.07
CA ARG A 119 -11.50 13.21 3.48
C ARG A 119 -11.39 13.66 4.93
N VAL A 120 -10.80 12.86 5.79
CA VAL A 120 -10.60 13.14 7.23
C VAL A 120 -9.14 13.44 7.56
N GLY A 121 -8.29 13.66 6.55
CA GLY A 121 -6.90 14.05 6.73
C GLY A 121 -5.94 12.91 7.11
N CYS A 122 -6.37 11.65 7.01
CA CYS A 122 -5.50 10.51 7.27
C CYS A 122 -4.47 10.32 6.14
N PRO A 123 -3.20 9.99 6.46
CA PRO A 123 -2.18 9.73 5.47
C PRO A 123 -2.40 8.43 4.71
N VAL A 124 -2.02 8.43 3.43
CA VAL A 124 -1.97 7.27 2.55
C VAL A 124 -0.51 7.01 2.18
N VAL A 125 0.01 5.86 2.62
CA VAL A 125 1.38 5.42 2.34
C VAL A 125 1.37 4.46 1.16
N VAL A 126 2.12 4.79 0.11
CA VAL A 126 2.11 4.08 -1.17
C VAL A 126 3.42 3.32 -1.37
N GLY A 127 3.36 2.00 -1.36
CA GLY A 127 4.46 1.11 -1.73
C GLY A 127 4.35 0.70 -3.20
N VAL A 128 5.02 1.44 -4.07
CA VAL A 128 4.94 1.25 -5.53
C VAL A 128 5.49 -0.12 -5.94
N SER A 129 4.78 -0.81 -6.82
CA SER A 129 5.27 -1.99 -7.53
C SER A 129 4.60 -2.05 -8.90
N THR A 130 5.30 -1.55 -9.92
CA THR A 130 4.78 -1.42 -11.28
C THR A 130 5.88 -1.58 -12.31
N ASN A 131 5.58 -2.20 -13.45
CA ASN A 131 6.51 -2.42 -14.55
C ASN A 131 6.61 -1.24 -15.52
N ASP A 132 5.83 -0.18 -15.31
CA ASP A 132 5.77 1.03 -16.14
C ASP A 132 6.01 2.33 -15.35
N GLY A 133 6.72 2.24 -14.22
CA GLY A 133 6.97 3.36 -13.32
C GLY A 133 7.73 4.54 -13.96
N LEU A 134 8.61 4.26 -14.92
CA LEU A 134 9.29 5.27 -15.77
C LEU A 134 8.55 5.52 -17.09
N GLY A 135 7.36 4.95 -17.26
CA GLY A 135 6.44 5.19 -18.36
C GLY A 135 5.16 5.88 -17.87
N ALA A 136 3.99 5.34 -18.23
CA ALA A 136 2.68 5.94 -17.95
C ALA A 136 2.40 6.13 -16.43
N SER A 137 2.89 5.24 -15.57
CA SER A 137 2.72 5.39 -14.12
C SER A 137 3.56 6.53 -13.53
N GLY A 138 4.62 6.99 -14.19
CA GLY A 138 5.46 8.10 -13.73
C GLY A 138 4.68 9.41 -13.58
N GLU A 139 3.83 9.75 -14.54
CA GLU A 139 2.95 10.93 -14.46
C GLU A 139 1.99 10.82 -13.27
N ASN A 140 1.41 9.64 -13.06
CA ASN A 140 0.48 9.40 -11.95
C ASN A 140 1.17 9.56 -10.58
N MET A 141 2.40 9.05 -10.45
CA MET A 141 3.21 9.24 -9.25
C MET A 141 3.51 10.73 -9.02
N ALA A 142 3.93 11.46 -10.06
CA ALA A 142 4.21 12.90 -9.97
C ALA A 142 2.98 13.70 -9.52
N ARG A 143 1.79 13.35 -10.02
CA ARG A 143 0.52 13.96 -9.56
C ARG A 143 0.24 13.66 -8.08
N LEU A 144 0.51 12.44 -7.62
CA LEU A 144 0.29 12.06 -6.22
C LEU A 144 1.28 12.75 -5.28
N TYR A 145 2.54 12.98 -5.69
CA TYR A 145 3.51 13.75 -4.89
C TYR A 145 3.05 15.18 -4.59
N GLN A 146 2.26 15.78 -5.46
CA GLN A 146 1.75 17.13 -5.29
C GLN A 146 0.49 17.18 -4.40
N ARG A 147 -0.09 16.04 -4.06
CA ARG A 147 -1.30 15.96 -3.24
C ARG A 147 -0.98 15.83 -1.77
N LYS A 148 -1.72 16.52 -0.94
CA LYS A 148 -1.62 16.39 0.52
C LYS A 148 -1.96 14.96 0.96
N HIS A 149 -1.26 14.51 2.00
CA HIS A 149 -1.47 13.24 2.67
C HIS A 149 -1.11 11.98 1.88
N TYR A 150 -0.47 12.08 0.72
CA TYR A 150 0.17 10.97 0.05
C TYR A 150 1.66 10.93 0.38
N TYR A 151 2.14 9.77 0.77
CA TYR A 151 3.54 9.52 1.12
C TYR A 151 4.00 8.23 0.46
N PHE A 152 5.22 8.19 0.00
CA PHE A 152 5.75 7.03 -0.71
C PHE A 152 6.75 6.27 0.17
N VAL A 153 6.65 4.94 0.16
CA VAL A 153 7.74 4.09 0.62
C VAL A 153 8.91 4.31 -0.34
N PRO A 154 10.15 4.53 0.15
CA PRO A 154 11.31 4.67 -0.72
C PRO A 154 11.39 3.55 -1.76
N TYR A 155 11.72 3.89 -3.00
CA TYR A 155 11.69 2.98 -4.13
C TYR A 155 12.85 3.22 -5.11
N GLY A 156 13.15 2.22 -5.93
CA GLY A 156 14.13 2.28 -7.00
C GLY A 156 13.70 1.44 -8.20
N GLN A 157 14.58 1.33 -9.20
CA GLN A 157 14.36 0.40 -10.30
C GLN A 157 14.45 -1.05 -9.80
N ASP A 158 13.55 -1.92 -10.26
CA ASP A 158 13.52 -3.33 -9.90
C ASP A 158 14.67 -4.10 -10.57
N ASP A 159 14.77 -3.96 -11.88
CA ASP A 159 15.80 -4.60 -12.72
C ASP A 159 16.11 -3.67 -13.90
N PRO A 160 17.11 -2.78 -13.77
CA PRO A 160 17.40 -1.79 -14.81
C PRO A 160 17.76 -2.38 -16.17
N THR A 161 18.32 -3.58 -16.20
CA THR A 161 18.76 -4.24 -17.43
C THR A 161 17.60 -4.90 -18.17
N ASN A 162 16.79 -5.70 -17.47
CA ASN A 162 15.75 -6.51 -18.10
C ASN A 162 14.36 -5.85 -18.03
N LYS A 163 14.15 -4.92 -17.07
CA LYS A 163 12.89 -4.20 -16.85
C LYS A 163 13.14 -2.72 -16.64
N PRO A 164 13.65 -1.99 -17.65
CA PRO A 164 14.17 -0.63 -17.49
C PRO A 164 13.13 0.38 -16.98
N ASN A 165 11.84 0.13 -17.17
CA ASN A 165 10.76 0.99 -16.71
C ASN A 165 10.15 0.57 -15.37
N SER A 166 10.58 -0.57 -14.80
CA SER A 166 9.99 -1.12 -13.58
C SER A 166 10.49 -0.40 -12.32
N LEU A 167 9.56 0.02 -11.47
CA LEU A 167 9.86 0.58 -10.15
C LEU A 167 9.25 -0.31 -9.05
N LYS A 168 10.02 -0.47 -7.96
CA LYS A 168 9.64 -1.24 -6.80
C LYS A 168 10.03 -0.54 -5.52
N ALA A 169 9.10 -0.49 -4.57
CA ALA A 169 9.36 0.00 -3.22
C ALA A 169 10.25 -0.98 -2.44
N ASP A 170 11.11 -0.44 -1.61
CA ASP A 170 11.81 -1.21 -0.57
C ASP A 170 10.84 -1.40 0.61
N PHE A 171 10.12 -2.51 0.62
CA PHE A 171 9.11 -2.79 1.64
C PHE A 171 9.70 -2.93 3.05
N ALA A 172 11.00 -3.19 3.21
CA ALA A 172 11.65 -3.17 4.52
C ALA A 172 11.63 -1.77 5.17
N ARG A 173 11.51 -0.71 4.36
CA ARG A 173 11.37 0.67 4.83
C ARG A 173 9.91 1.10 5.10
N LEU A 174 8.94 0.22 4.87
CA LEU A 174 7.52 0.54 5.05
C LEU A 174 7.17 0.98 6.48
N PRO A 175 7.68 0.33 7.57
CA PRO A 175 7.40 0.80 8.93
C PRO A 175 7.91 2.23 9.16
N ALA A 176 9.12 2.55 8.72
CA ALA A 176 9.68 3.90 8.84
C ALA A 176 8.92 4.93 7.98
N ALA A 177 8.45 4.52 6.79
CA ALA A 177 7.63 5.37 5.93
C ALA A 177 6.26 5.68 6.56
N LEU A 178 5.65 4.69 7.22
CA LEU A 178 4.41 4.90 7.97
C LEU A 178 4.60 5.86 9.14
N ASP A 179 5.65 5.68 9.96
CA ASP A 179 5.94 6.56 11.09
C ASP A 179 6.20 8.01 10.61
N ALA A 180 6.93 8.19 9.50
CA ALA A 180 7.15 9.51 8.89
C ALA A 180 5.84 10.13 8.38
N ALA A 181 4.99 9.34 7.71
CA ALA A 181 3.71 9.79 7.19
C ALA A 181 2.72 10.22 8.29
N LEU A 182 2.68 9.48 9.40
CA LEU A 182 1.88 9.85 10.58
C LEU A 182 2.36 11.17 11.21
N ALA A 183 3.66 11.49 11.07
CA ALA A 183 4.24 12.78 11.46
C ALA A 183 4.12 13.86 10.36
N GLY A 184 3.37 13.61 9.28
CA GLY A 184 3.17 14.55 8.17
C GLY A 184 4.39 14.76 7.28
N ARG A 185 5.35 13.83 7.25
CA ARG A 185 6.62 13.97 6.51
C ARG A 185 6.83 12.81 5.53
N GLN A 186 7.45 13.10 4.39
CA GLN A 186 7.94 12.08 3.46
C GLN A 186 9.27 11.52 3.98
N LEU A 187 9.37 10.19 4.12
CA LEU A 187 10.64 9.53 4.43
C LEU A 187 11.67 9.77 3.32
N GLN A 188 12.87 10.19 3.69
CA GLN A 188 13.96 10.46 2.75
C GLN A 188 15.13 9.47 2.95
N PRO A 189 15.93 9.20 1.90
CA PRO A 189 15.68 9.53 0.51
C PRO A 189 14.51 8.72 -0.06
N VAL A 190 13.63 9.35 -0.86
CA VAL A 190 12.50 8.66 -1.50
C VAL A 190 12.95 7.86 -2.73
N LEU A 191 13.95 8.34 -3.45
CA LEU A 191 14.60 7.63 -4.56
C LEU A 191 15.83 6.90 -4.04
N LEU A 192 15.83 5.58 -4.19
CA LEU A 192 16.95 4.75 -3.79
C LEU A 192 17.93 4.63 -4.94
N GLN A 193 19.22 4.71 -4.61
CA GLN A 193 20.28 4.40 -5.56
C GLN A 193 20.34 2.87 -5.72
N ASN A 194 20.33 2.41 -6.96
CA ASN A 194 20.79 1.07 -7.25
C ASN A 194 22.31 1.09 -7.06
N ASN A 195 22.83 0.23 -6.20
CA ASN A 195 24.27 0.01 -6.16
C ASN A 195 24.67 -0.56 -7.52
N VAL A 196 25.20 0.32 -8.36
CA VAL A 196 25.79 -0.04 -9.66
C VAL A 196 27.12 -0.74 -9.42
#